data_26ecfbca29b49060c50c4401f3501dc4
#
_entry.id   26ecfbca29b49060c50c4401f3501dc4
#
_cell.length_a   1.000
_cell.length_b   1.000
_cell.length_c   1.000
_cell.angle_alpha   90.00
_cell.angle_beta   90.00
_cell.angle_gamma   90.00
#
_symmetry.space_group_name_H-M   'P 1'
#
loop_
_entity.id
_entity.type
_entity.pdbx_description
1 polymer ?
#
loop_
_entity_poly.entity_id
_entity_poly.type
_entity_poly.pdbx_seq_one_letter_code
_entity_poly.pdbx_strand_id
1 'polypeptide(L)'
;MSPAQIDKQQKPWLVRVLSRFRQAVVDRWYWIQQVLVTAFAAALSWQVGDHLLKNGGVVAAIVASLTVRSSLHKSAREGFGQVIGSSVGAGAALLSVHFFGLGLITVGLTVLICLVAARVLHLGEVAAINVPVTALIVIGPGLSQNNASDRLISTITGALIAIVCSIFAHPKTPAGRTIDRISSLTDRSAVLLARMAEGVLEDFSQDQTGRWLARGRLLAEEIPSIRSQALEARVFAKWLPTVRSENAEKLYLRGVAVEHTIIQVRAISRALFDIALNGGLEEAIAADLAMVLSTASYALSVSAENFKFDPYARLKDPITGEMRMSAEQATAAVISKVDEFGQGQFARIMTIISSVLVIADSLDQISPAIRKVPTPQGPASQQILSKSPIDQAKIWQQRLFKLLPAPIRKYLE
;
A
#
# COMPACT_ATOMS: atom_id res chain seq x y z
N MET A 1 34.46 48.67 4.52
CA MET A 1 33.41 48.28 5.48
C MET A 1 32.07 48.53 4.83
N SER A 2 31.44 47.54 4.29
CA SER A 2 30.13 47.61 3.57
C SER A 2 29.01 47.17 4.52
N PRO A 3 27.93 47.94 4.69
CA PRO A 3 26.81 47.61 5.60
C PRO A 3 25.72 46.88 4.78
N ALA A 4 25.95 45.59 4.54
CA ALA A 4 24.98 44.73 3.85
C ALA A 4 24.77 43.39 4.56
N GLN A 5 24.62 43.40 5.88
CA GLN A 5 24.32 42.23 6.67
C GLN A 5 23.31 42.49 7.80
N ILE A 6 22.22 43.17 7.50
CA ILE A 6 21.08 43.23 8.44
C ILE A 6 19.83 43.21 7.57
N ASP A 7 19.25 42.10 7.34
CA ASP A 7 17.82 41.80 7.40
C ASP A 7 17.49 40.34 7.07
N LYS A 8 17.89 39.42 7.92
CA LYS A 8 17.13 38.17 8.05
C LYS A 8 15.97 38.48 8.98
N GLN A 9 14.92 39.06 8.42
CA GLN A 9 13.63 39.25 9.08
C GLN A 9 13.28 37.99 9.87
N GLN A 10 13.33 38.09 11.16
CA GLN A 10 12.76 37.12 12.10
C GLN A 10 11.26 37.10 11.86
N LYS A 11 10.79 36.22 10.97
CA LYS A 11 9.34 35.96 10.85
C LYS A 11 8.79 35.77 12.26
N PRO A 12 7.75 36.54 12.66
CA PRO A 12 7.21 36.48 14.02
C PRO A 12 6.90 35.01 14.37
N TRP A 13 7.18 34.65 15.62
CA TRP A 13 7.05 33.27 16.09
C TRP A 13 5.69 32.64 15.76
N LEU A 14 4.62 33.44 15.75
CA LEU A 14 3.27 33.07 15.33
C LEU A 14 3.23 32.59 13.87
N VAL A 15 3.93 33.24 12.95
CA VAL A 15 3.98 32.83 11.54
C VAL A 15 4.74 31.51 11.40
N ARG A 16 5.77 31.28 12.18
CA ARG A 16 6.51 30.00 12.23
C ARG A 16 5.66 28.87 12.84
N VAL A 17 4.90 29.15 13.89
CA VAL A 17 3.98 28.20 14.49
C VAL A 17 2.81 27.90 13.52
N LEU A 18 2.23 28.93 12.90
CA LEU A 18 1.15 28.76 11.93
C LEU A 18 1.59 28.01 10.69
N SER A 19 2.80 28.28 10.19
CA SER A 19 3.34 27.57 9.01
C SER A 19 3.66 26.10 9.34
N ARG A 20 4.22 25.81 10.54
CA ARG A 20 4.42 24.44 11.00
C ARG A 20 3.11 23.71 11.24
N PHE A 21 2.11 24.40 11.80
CA PHE A 21 0.77 23.84 12.01
C PHE A 21 0.10 23.58 10.66
N ARG A 22 0.19 24.53 9.70
CA ARG A 22 -0.33 24.35 8.35
C ARG A 22 0.35 23.21 7.59
N GLN A 23 1.67 23.07 7.70
CA GLN A 23 2.41 21.94 7.14
C GLN A 23 2.01 20.62 7.80
N ALA A 24 1.93 20.59 9.12
CA ALA A 24 1.48 19.40 9.84
C ALA A 24 0.02 19.02 9.52
N VAL A 25 -0.85 19.99 9.27
CA VAL A 25 -2.23 19.76 8.85
C VAL A 25 -2.28 19.27 7.40
N VAL A 26 -1.48 19.83 6.50
CA VAL A 26 -1.41 19.40 5.09
C VAL A 26 -0.82 17.99 4.99
N ASP A 27 0.26 17.70 5.71
CA ASP A 27 0.89 16.37 5.75
C ASP A 27 -0.01 15.32 6.42
N ARG A 28 -0.91 15.77 7.33
CA ARG A 28 -1.86 14.91 8.06
C ARG A 28 -3.31 15.05 7.58
N TRP A 29 -3.57 15.76 6.50
CA TRP A 29 -4.92 15.99 5.96
C TRP A 29 -5.72 14.71 5.82
N TYR A 30 -5.06 13.67 5.38
CA TYR A 30 -5.64 12.34 5.22
C TYR A 30 -6.13 11.76 6.58
N TRP A 31 -5.38 11.94 7.63
CA TRP A 31 -5.76 11.49 8.97
C TRP A 31 -6.94 12.30 9.52
N ILE A 32 -6.92 13.63 9.32
CA ILE A 32 -8.02 14.52 9.74
C ILE A 32 -9.31 14.14 9.01
N GLN A 33 -9.25 13.90 7.71
CA GLN A 33 -10.38 13.47 6.92
C GLN A 33 -10.95 12.14 7.43
N GLN A 34 -10.11 11.16 7.75
CA GLN A 34 -10.54 9.89 8.33
C GLN A 34 -11.26 10.08 9.66
N VAL A 35 -10.73 10.91 10.56
CA VAL A 35 -11.35 11.21 11.87
C VAL A 35 -12.71 11.86 11.68
N LEU A 36 -12.82 12.87 10.81
CA LEU A 36 -14.08 13.57 10.54
C LEU A 36 -15.15 12.62 9.97
N VAL A 37 -14.76 11.76 9.04
CA VAL A 37 -15.67 10.77 8.45
C VAL A 37 -16.10 9.75 9.48
N THR A 38 -15.20 9.29 10.32
CA THR A 38 -15.52 8.34 11.39
C THR A 38 -16.51 8.95 12.37
N ALA A 39 -16.29 10.21 12.79
CA ALA A 39 -17.19 10.93 13.67
C ALA A 39 -18.56 11.14 13.04
N PHE A 40 -18.60 11.55 11.76
CA PHE A 40 -19.84 11.74 11.01
C PHE A 40 -20.60 10.43 10.83
N ALA A 41 -19.91 9.34 10.43
CA ALA A 41 -20.52 8.03 10.28
C ALA A 41 -21.10 7.50 11.61
N ALA A 42 -20.41 7.70 12.73
CA ALA A 42 -20.87 7.32 14.04
C ALA A 42 -22.13 8.11 14.45
N ALA A 43 -22.12 9.43 14.26
CA ALA A 43 -23.27 10.28 14.55
C ALA A 43 -24.51 9.92 13.71
N LEU A 44 -24.31 9.71 12.39
CA LEU A 44 -25.39 9.30 11.49
C LEU A 44 -25.91 7.90 11.86
N SER A 45 -25.02 6.98 12.20
CA SER A 45 -25.39 5.62 12.61
C SER A 45 -26.16 5.61 13.92
N TRP A 46 -25.79 6.49 14.86
CA TRP A 46 -26.59 6.70 16.09
C TRP A 46 -28.01 7.12 15.76
N GLN A 47 -28.17 8.17 14.99
CA GLN A 47 -29.50 8.71 14.66
C GLN A 47 -30.39 7.69 13.95
N VAL A 48 -29.85 6.97 12.96
CA VAL A 48 -30.59 5.95 12.21
C VAL A 48 -30.86 4.72 13.09
N GLY A 49 -29.87 4.28 13.87
CA GLY A 49 -30.00 3.13 14.76
C GLY A 49 -31.03 3.33 15.87
N ASP A 50 -31.12 4.54 16.42
CA ASP A 50 -32.10 4.90 17.46
C ASP A 50 -33.53 5.01 16.91
N HIS A 51 -33.70 5.42 15.65
CA HIS A 51 -34.96 5.42 14.95
C HIS A 51 -35.47 4.02 14.60
N LEU A 52 -34.59 3.09 14.28
CA LEU A 52 -34.94 1.72 13.91
C LEU A 52 -35.28 0.86 15.14
N LEU A 53 -34.52 1.04 16.23
CA LEU A 53 -34.61 0.21 17.43
C LEU A 53 -34.37 1.05 18.68
N LYS A 54 -35.24 0.92 19.70
CA LYS A 54 -35.00 1.54 21.02
C LYS A 54 -33.63 1.09 21.55
N ASN A 55 -32.72 2.04 21.76
CA ASN A 55 -31.34 1.82 22.19
C ASN A 55 -30.38 1.17 21.13
N GLY A 56 -30.80 1.03 19.87
CA GLY A 56 -29.94 0.51 18.79
C GLY A 56 -28.84 1.49 18.33
N GLY A 57 -29.01 2.78 18.59
CA GLY A 57 -28.12 3.85 18.15
C GLY A 57 -26.70 3.72 18.66
N VAL A 58 -26.50 3.37 19.94
CA VAL A 58 -25.17 3.20 20.55
C VAL A 58 -24.38 2.10 19.87
N VAL A 59 -25.01 0.95 19.64
CA VAL A 59 -24.37 -0.19 19.00
C VAL A 59 -24.01 0.15 17.55
N ALA A 60 -24.92 0.75 16.79
CA ALA A 60 -24.69 1.16 15.42
C ALA A 60 -23.54 2.19 15.32
N ALA A 61 -23.47 3.15 16.24
CA ALA A 61 -22.40 4.15 16.29
C ALA A 61 -21.01 3.52 16.59
N ILE A 62 -20.96 2.60 17.56
CA ILE A 62 -19.72 1.87 17.88
C ILE A 62 -19.26 1.07 16.66
N VAL A 63 -20.14 0.29 16.03
CA VAL A 63 -19.82 -0.49 14.85
C VAL A 63 -19.35 0.40 13.71
N ALA A 64 -20.03 1.52 13.46
CA ALA A 64 -19.63 2.46 12.44
C ALA A 64 -18.24 3.04 12.68
N SER A 65 -17.93 3.43 13.92
CA SER A 65 -16.60 3.96 14.28
C SER A 65 -15.49 2.93 14.10
N LEU A 66 -15.74 1.66 14.36
CA LEU A 66 -14.80 0.56 14.19
C LEU A 66 -14.66 0.11 12.74
N THR A 67 -15.68 0.35 11.91
CA THR A 67 -15.73 -0.10 10.51
C THR A 67 -15.05 0.89 9.56
N VAL A 68 -15.11 2.20 9.83
CA VAL A 68 -14.46 3.21 8.97
C VAL A 68 -12.96 3.04 8.96
N ARG A 69 -12.40 2.74 7.80
CA ARG A 69 -10.96 2.55 7.58
C ARG A 69 -10.45 3.48 6.49
N SER A 70 -9.14 3.48 6.34
CA SER A 70 -8.41 4.28 5.35
C SER A 70 -8.73 3.94 3.89
N SER A 71 -9.51 2.90 3.62
CA SER A 71 -9.96 2.54 2.28
C SER A 71 -11.31 1.82 2.31
N LEU A 72 -12.09 1.98 1.24
CA LEU A 72 -13.41 1.37 1.10
C LEU A 72 -13.35 -0.16 1.26
N HIS A 73 -12.34 -0.82 0.64
CA HIS A 73 -12.18 -2.27 0.75
C HIS A 73 -11.93 -2.72 2.20
N LYS A 74 -11.07 -1.99 2.93
CA LYS A 74 -10.81 -2.29 4.34
C LYS A 74 -12.05 -2.04 5.19
N SER A 75 -12.81 -0.96 4.92
CA SER A 75 -14.08 -0.68 5.61
C SER A 75 -15.12 -1.75 5.32
N ALA A 76 -15.29 -2.18 4.07
CA ALA A 76 -16.22 -3.24 3.71
C ALA A 76 -15.83 -4.57 4.39
N ARG A 77 -14.56 -4.97 4.32
CA ARG A 77 -14.08 -6.19 4.99
C ARG A 77 -14.30 -6.16 6.49
N GLU A 78 -14.03 -5.02 7.14
CA GLU A 78 -14.26 -4.84 8.56
C GLU A 78 -15.74 -4.88 8.90
N GLY A 79 -16.61 -4.20 8.13
CA GLY A 79 -18.05 -4.22 8.29
C GLY A 79 -18.64 -5.63 8.20
N PHE A 80 -18.26 -6.40 7.18
CA PHE A 80 -18.65 -7.81 7.08
C PHE A 80 -18.12 -8.64 8.26
N GLY A 81 -16.88 -8.40 8.67
CA GLY A 81 -16.30 -9.05 9.84
C GLY A 81 -17.08 -8.77 11.12
N GLN A 82 -17.53 -7.51 11.31
CA GLN A 82 -18.36 -7.11 12.46
C GLN A 82 -19.71 -7.82 12.46
N VAL A 83 -20.37 -7.91 11.30
CA VAL A 83 -21.68 -8.61 11.17
C VAL A 83 -21.52 -10.11 11.48
N ILE A 84 -20.51 -10.76 10.86
CA ILE A 84 -20.22 -12.17 11.11
C ILE A 84 -19.86 -12.38 12.59
N GLY A 85 -19.00 -11.52 13.15
CA GLY A 85 -18.57 -11.59 14.54
C GLY A 85 -19.73 -11.45 15.51
N SER A 86 -20.63 -10.50 15.27
CA SER A 86 -21.84 -10.31 16.08
C SER A 86 -22.80 -11.51 15.99
N SER A 87 -22.97 -12.08 14.78
CA SER A 87 -23.82 -13.27 14.58
C SER A 87 -23.28 -14.49 15.34
N VAL A 88 -21.97 -14.74 15.21
CA VAL A 88 -21.30 -15.86 15.89
C VAL A 88 -21.30 -15.66 17.40
N GLY A 89 -21.02 -14.43 17.88
CA GLY A 89 -21.04 -14.12 19.31
C GLY A 89 -22.41 -14.28 19.93
N ALA A 90 -23.46 -13.78 19.27
CA ALA A 90 -24.84 -13.94 19.74
C ALA A 90 -25.28 -15.41 19.73
N GLY A 91 -24.97 -16.15 18.66
CA GLY A 91 -25.28 -17.59 18.58
C GLY A 91 -24.57 -18.40 19.65
N ALA A 92 -23.28 -18.14 19.87
CA ALA A 92 -22.50 -18.81 20.93
C ALA A 92 -23.06 -18.50 22.31
N ALA A 93 -23.47 -17.27 22.59
CA ALA A 93 -24.10 -16.87 23.85
C ALA A 93 -25.39 -17.63 24.11
N LEU A 94 -26.32 -17.64 23.13
CA LEU A 94 -27.61 -18.32 23.25
C LEU A 94 -27.44 -19.83 23.47
N LEU A 95 -26.54 -20.48 22.72
CA LEU A 95 -26.25 -21.91 22.87
C LEU A 95 -25.64 -22.21 24.24
N SER A 96 -24.64 -21.44 24.66
CA SER A 96 -23.94 -21.67 25.93
C SER A 96 -24.90 -21.59 27.13
N VAL A 97 -25.77 -20.58 27.13
CA VAL A 97 -26.73 -20.42 28.22
C VAL A 97 -27.84 -21.47 28.18
N HIS A 98 -28.28 -21.89 26.98
CA HIS A 98 -29.26 -22.93 26.82
C HIS A 98 -28.77 -24.29 27.41
N PHE A 99 -27.49 -24.63 27.22
CA PHE A 99 -26.97 -25.92 27.68
C PHE A 99 -26.43 -25.88 29.11
N PHE A 100 -25.84 -24.76 29.55
CA PHE A 100 -25.09 -24.68 30.80
C PHE A 100 -25.73 -23.75 31.84
N GLY A 101 -26.81 -23.02 31.49
CA GLY A 101 -27.39 -22.03 32.36
C GLY A 101 -26.50 -20.79 32.55
N LEU A 102 -26.89 -19.87 33.43
CA LEU A 102 -26.12 -18.65 33.77
C LEU A 102 -25.15 -18.98 34.91
N GLY A 103 -23.85 -18.73 34.68
CA GLY A 103 -22.82 -18.96 35.71
C GLY A 103 -21.44 -18.51 35.26
N LEU A 104 -20.49 -18.45 36.20
CA LEU A 104 -19.11 -18.07 35.95
C LEU A 104 -18.44 -18.97 34.89
N ILE A 105 -18.67 -20.25 34.96
CA ILE A 105 -18.10 -21.26 34.06
C ILE A 105 -18.66 -21.07 32.64
N THR A 106 -19.96 -20.80 32.51
CA THR A 106 -20.61 -20.55 31.22
C THR A 106 -20.06 -19.33 30.53
N VAL A 107 -19.87 -18.23 31.27
CA VAL A 107 -19.27 -17.02 30.74
C VAL A 107 -17.84 -17.27 30.22
N GLY A 108 -16.99 -17.93 31.01
CA GLY A 108 -15.63 -18.28 30.62
C GLY A 108 -15.56 -19.18 29.38
N LEU A 109 -16.41 -20.22 29.35
CA LEU A 109 -16.50 -21.14 28.23
C LEU A 109 -17.01 -20.44 26.95
N THR A 110 -18.00 -19.57 27.06
CA THR A 110 -18.52 -18.79 25.92
C THR A 110 -17.45 -17.90 25.34
N VAL A 111 -16.69 -17.18 26.17
CA VAL A 111 -15.59 -16.33 25.70
C VAL A 111 -14.52 -17.16 25.00
N LEU A 112 -14.16 -18.33 25.56
CA LEU A 112 -13.21 -19.25 24.95
C LEU A 112 -13.69 -19.72 23.56
N ILE A 113 -14.93 -20.18 23.47
CA ILE A 113 -15.55 -20.62 22.20
C ILE A 113 -15.55 -19.48 21.19
N CYS A 114 -15.91 -18.26 21.59
CA CYS A 114 -15.91 -17.08 20.74
C CYS A 114 -14.51 -16.75 20.20
N LEU A 115 -13.47 -16.79 21.03
CA LEU A 115 -12.09 -16.53 20.61
C LEU A 115 -11.58 -17.60 19.64
N VAL A 116 -11.89 -18.87 19.90
CA VAL A 116 -11.53 -19.96 18.98
C VAL A 116 -12.27 -19.78 17.65
N ALA A 117 -13.58 -19.50 17.67
CA ALA A 117 -14.37 -19.26 16.47
C ALA A 117 -13.83 -18.08 15.66
N ALA A 118 -13.48 -16.97 16.32
CA ALA A 118 -12.87 -15.81 15.66
C ALA A 118 -11.55 -16.15 14.95
N ARG A 119 -10.71 -16.98 15.56
CA ARG A 119 -9.46 -17.48 14.95
C ARG A 119 -9.71 -18.43 13.78
N VAL A 120 -10.63 -19.36 13.93
CA VAL A 120 -11.01 -20.31 12.88
C VAL A 120 -11.60 -19.60 11.67
N LEU A 121 -12.43 -18.59 11.89
CA LEU A 121 -13.04 -17.79 10.83
C LEU A 121 -12.09 -16.74 10.22
N HIS A 122 -10.86 -16.62 10.73
CA HIS A 122 -9.86 -15.63 10.27
C HIS A 122 -10.42 -14.19 10.19
N LEU A 123 -11.20 -13.83 11.20
CA LEU A 123 -11.74 -12.47 11.30
C LEU A 123 -10.61 -11.46 11.49
N GLY A 124 -10.83 -10.23 11.01
CA GLY A 124 -9.92 -9.12 11.26
C GLY A 124 -9.76 -8.88 12.77
N GLU A 125 -8.67 -8.25 13.17
CA GLU A 125 -8.33 -8.06 14.59
C GLU A 125 -9.48 -7.44 15.40
N VAL A 126 -10.11 -6.39 14.86
CA VAL A 126 -11.22 -5.69 15.54
C VAL A 126 -12.50 -6.52 15.52
N ALA A 127 -12.79 -7.18 14.40
CA ALA A 127 -13.94 -8.09 14.30
C ALA A 127 -13.82 -9.28 15.24
N ALA A 128 -12.62 -9.82 15.44
CA ALA A 128 -12.34 -10.92 16.35
C ALA A 128 -12.63 -10.55 17.82
N ILE A 129 -12.31 -9.31 18.22
CA ILE A 129 -12.62 -8.79 19.56
C ILE A 129 -14.14 -8.62 19.74
N ASN A 130 -14.85 -8.24 18.67
CA ASN A 130 -16.30 -8.03 18.74
C ASN A 130 -17.12 -9.31 18.99
N VAL A 131 -16.58 -10.49 18.65
CA VAL A 131 -17.26 -11.79 18.89
C VAL A 131 -17.54 -12.03 20.37
N PRO A 132 -16.53 -12.08 21.25
CA PRO A 132 -16.76 -12.28 22.70
C PRO A 132 -17.48 -11.08 23.34
N VAL A 133 -17.24 -9.85 22.90
CA VAL A 133 -17.93 -8.67 23.41
C VAL A 133 -19.44 -8.76 23.15
N THR A 134 -19.83 -9.17 21.93
CA THR A 134 -21.25 -9.40 21.60
C THR A 134 -21.85 -10.49 22.44
N ALA A 135 -21.14 -11.61 22.61
CA ALA A 135 -21.62 -12.72 23.44
C ALA A 135 -21.86 -12.27 24.88
N LEU A 136 -20.94 -11.55 25.50
CA LEU A 136 -21.07 -11.04 26.87
C LEU A 136 -22.24 -10.07 27.02
N ILE A 137 -22.47 -9.17 26.02
CA ILE A 137 -23.59 -8.24 26.06
C ILE A 137 -24.94 -8.97 25.92
N VAL A 138 -24.99 -10.05 25.14
CA VAL A 138 -26.20 -10.86 24.99
C VAL A 138 -26.50 -11.62 26.27
N ILE A 139 -25.48 -12.12 27.00
CA ILE A 139 -25.62 -12.83 28.26
C ILE A 139 -26.00 -11.87 29.42
N GLY A 140 -25.43 -10.65 29.43
CA GLY A 140 -25.46 -9.75 30.60
C GLY A 140 -26.81 -9.14 30.94
N PRO A 141 -27.51 -8.42 30.04
CA PRO A 141 -28.74 -7.64 30.36
C PRO A 141 -30.05 -8.45 30.36
N GLY A 142 -29.98 -9.76 30.38
CA GLY A 142 -31.16 -10.64 30.29
C GLY A 142 -31.30 -11.27 28.92
N LEU A 143 -31.33 -12.58 28.94
CA LEU A 143 -31.47 -13.47 27.79
C LEU A 143 -32.83 -13.27 27.12
N SER A 144 -32.90 -12.41 26.14
CA SER A 144 -34.01 -12.40 25.21
C SER A 144 -33.51 -12.54 23.79
N GLN A 145 -34.20 -13.36 22.98
CA GLN A 145 -33.89 -13.46 21.53
C GLN A 145 -34.00 -12.08 20.86
N ASN A 146 -34.83 -11.20 21.38
CA ASN A 146 -34.98 -9.83 20.89
C ASN A 146 -33.69 -9.03 21.04
N ASN A 147 -32.94 -9.17 22.14
CA ASN A 147 -31.67 -8.46 22.33
C ASN A 147 -30.60 -8.91 21.33
N ALA A 148 -30.58 -10.17 20.93
CA ALA A 148 -29.64 -10.70 19.93
C ALA A 148 -30.00 -10.18 18.52
N SER A 149 -31.27 -10.18 18.14
CA SER A 149 -31.73 -9.65 16.84
C SER A 149 -31.55 -8.15 16.74
N ASP A 150 -31.86 -7.40 17.80
CA ASP A 150 -31.69 -5.95 17.84
C ASP A 150 -30.20 -5.55 17.69
N ARG A 151 -29.31 -6.32 18.32
CA ARG A 151 -27.87 -6.13 18.17
C ARG A 151 -27.39 -6.43 16.75
N LEU A 152 -27.89 -7.47 16.11
CA LEU A 152 -27.57 -7.79 14.72
C LEU A 152 -28.02 -6.69 13.77
N ILE A 153 -29.26 -6.23 13.89
CA ILE A 153 -29.82 -5.16 13.05
C ILE A 153 -29.01 -3.87 13.25
N SER A 154 -28.70 -3.50 14.50
CA SER A 154 -27.87 -2.33 14.80
C SER A 154 -26.46 -2.46 14.22
N THR A 155 -25.86 -3.66 14.28
CA THR A 155 -24.53 -3.93 13.69
C THR A 155 -24.55 -3.79 12.16
N ILE A 156 -25.56 -4.35 11.51
CA ILE A 156 -25.74 -4.23 10.06
C ILE A 156 -25.94 -2.76 9.67
N THR A 157 -26.80 -2.04 10.38
CA THR A 157 -27.06 -0.62 10.14
C THR A 157 -25.77 0.21 10.26
N GLY A 158 -25.02 0.04 11.35
CA GLY A 158 -23.75 0.73 11.56
C GLY A 158 -22.71 0.41 10.49
N ALA A 159 -22.58 -0.86 10.11
CA ALA A 159 -21.65 -1.30 9.07
C ALA A 159 -22.01 -0.71 7.68
N LEU A 160 -23.30 -0.71 7.30
CA LEU A 160 -23.77 -0.15 6.03
C LEU A 160 -23.51 1.36 5.95
N ILE A 161 -23.87 2.11 6.99
CA ILE A 161 -23.65 3.56 7.04
C ILE A 161 -22.14 3.86 6.97
N ALA A 162 -21.31 3.11 7.68
CA ALA A 162 -19.86 3.27 7.64
C ALA A 162 -19.28 3.04 6.25
N ILE A 163 -19.75 2.01 5.53
CA ILE A 163 -19.32 1.72 4.15
C ILE A 163 -19.74 2.87 3.22
N VAL A 164 -20.99 3.34 3.31
CA VAL A 164 -21.49 4.47 2.50
C VAL A 164 -20.69 5.73 2.78
N CYS A 165 -20.46 6.09 4.05
CA CYS A 165 -19.64 7.24 4.42
C CYS A 165 -18.20 7.10 3.93
N SER A 166 -17.63 5.89 3.93
CA SER A 166 -16.29 5.63 3.40
C SER A 166 -16.18 5.85 1.88
N ILE A 167 -17.26 5.64 1.11
CA ILE A 167 -17.31 5.95 -0.33
C ILE A 167 -17.15 7.46 -0.56
N PHE A 168 -17.90 8.26 0.18
CA PHE A 168 -17.84 9.73 0.05
C PHE A 168 -16.54 10.33 0.58
N ALA A 169 -15.92 9.69 1.57
CA ALA A 169 -14.65 10.15 2.15
C ALA A 169 -13.45 9.94 1.24
N HIS A 170 -13.49 8.97 0.35
CA HIS A 170 -12.36 8.58 -0.48
C HIS A 170 -12.75 8.70 -1.96
N PRO A 171 -12.80 9.94 -2.52
CA PRO A 171 -13.21 10.15 -3.91
C PRO A 171 -12.23 9.53 -4.90
N LYS A 172 -10.95 9.33 -4.52
CA LYS A 172 -9.98 8.61 -5.35
C LYS A 172 -10.07 7.11 -5.10
N THR A 173 -10.28 6.36 -6.15
CA THR A 173 -10.22 4.89 -6.11
C THR A 173 -8.83 4.41 -5.67
N PRO A 174 -8.67 3.19 -5.13
CA PRO A 174 -7.37 2.61 -4.84
C PRO A 174 -6.43 2.65 -6.06
N ALA A 175 -6.97 2.41 -7.26
CA ALA A 175 -6.22 2.51 -8.51
C ALA A 175 -5.71 3.95 -8.75
N GLY A 176 -6.55 4.97 -8.59
CA GLY A 176 -6.16 6.37 -8.75
C GLY A 176 -5.04 6.80 -7.78
N ARG A 177 -5.13 6.36 -6.52
CA ARG A 177 -4.05 6.61 -5.53
C ARG A 177 -2.74 5.94 -5.90
N THR A 178 -2.81 4.71 -6.42
CA THR A 178 -1.64 3.97 -6.88
C THR A 178 -1.00 4.66 -8.09
N ILE A 179 -1.79 5.16 -9.04
CA ILE A 179 -1.31 5.92 -10.21
C ILE A 179 -0.58 7.18 -9.77
N ASP A 180 -1.18 8.00 -8.90
CA ASP A 180 -0.56 9.21 -8.37
C ASP A 180 0.78 8.89 -7.68
N ARG A 181 0.83 7.80 -6.92
CA ARG A 181 2.03 7.39 -6.19
C ARG A 181 3.14 6.92 -7.12
N ILE A 182 2.81 6.04 -8.07
CA ILE A 182 3.74 5.55 -9.10
C ILE A 182 4.31 6.74 -9.88
N SER A 183 3.46 7.62 -10.41
CA SER A 183 3.89 8.80 -11.16
C SER A 183 4.83 9.70 -10.33
N SER A 184 4.45 10.03 -9.10
CA SER A 184 5.27 10.88 -8.22
C SER A 184 6.64 10.26 -7.89
N LEU A 185 6.72 8.95 -7.68
CA LEU A 185 7.98 8.29 -7.35
C LEU A 185 8.88 8.15 -8.58
N THR A 186 8.29 7.89 -9.76
CA THR A 186 9.03 7.87 -11.02
C THR A 186 9.60 9.25 -11.33
N ASP A 187 8.82 10.32 -11.16
CA ASP A 187 9.26 11.70 -11.36
C ASP A 187 10.38 12.08 -10.37
N ARG A 188 10.25 11.78 -9.09
CA ARG A 188 11.31 12.04 -8.10
C ARG A 188 12.59 11.26 -8.40
N SER A 189 12.48 10.05 -8.97
CA SER A 189 13.62 9.26 -9.43
C SER A 189 14.28 9.92 -10.63
N ALA A 190 13.51 10.44 -11.59
CA ALA A 190 14.01 11.21 -12.73
C ALA A 190 14.78 12.46 -12.27
N VAL A 191 14.19 13.26 -11.38
CA VAL A 191 14.84 14.47 -10.82
C VAL A 191 16.15 14.12 -10.10
N LEU A 192 16.22 12.99 -9.41
CA LEU A 192 17.45 12.55 -8.74
C LEU A 192 18.53 12.19 -9.75
N LEU A 193 18.19 11.46 -10.83
CA LEU A 193 19.14 11.13 -11.92
C LEU A 193 19.62 12.36 -12.66
N ALA A 194 18.73 13.34 -12.93
CA ALA A 194 19.11 14.62 -13.54
C ALA A 194 20.19 15.32 -12.71
N ARG A 195 19.99 15.43 -11.41
CA ARG A 195 20.98 16.04 -10.50
C ARG A 195 22.30 15.27 -10.42
N MET A 196 22.26 13.97 -10.57
CA MET A 196 23.48 13.16 -10.67
C MET A 196 24.21 13.43 -11.99
N ALA A 197 23.45 13.51 -13.10
CA ALA A 197 24.01 13.84 -14.41
C ALA A 197 24.70 15.21 -14.42
N GLU A 198 24.04 16.25 -13.90
CA GLU A 198 24.58 17.59 -13.75
C GLU A 198 25.86 17.58 -12.89
N GLY A 199 25.80 16.94 -11.72
CA GLY A 199 26.93 16.88 -10.81
C GLY A 199 28.12 16.10 -11.35
N VAL A 200 27.89 15.06 -12.15
CA VAL A 200 28.98 14.30 -12.80
C VAL A 200 29.78 15.16 -13.77
N LEU A 201 29.15 16.17 -14.40
CA LEU A 201 29.84 17.13 -15.27
C LEU A 201 30.60 18.22 -14.50
N GLU A 202 30.19 18.52 -13.26
CA GLU A 202 30.71 19.64 -12.45
C GLU A 202 31.80 19.22 -11.44
N ASP A 203 32.33 18.00 -11.52
CA ASP A 203 33.25 17.42 -10.55
C ASP A 203 32.66 17.31 -9.12
N PHE A 204 31.90 16.31 -8.89
CA PHE A 204 31.09 16.10 -7.68
C PHE A 204 31.88 15.77 -6.41
N SER A 205 31.53 16.44 -5.32
CA SER A 205 32.11 16.20 -4.00
C SER A 205 31.50 14.96 -3.29
N GLN A 206 32.25 14.41 -2.32
CA GLN A 206 31.74 13.35 -1.45
C GLN A 206 30.45 13.75 -0.71
N ASP A 207 30.34 15.00 -0.25
CA ASP A 207 29.15 15.51 0.43
C ASP A 207 27.94 15.55 -0.50
N GLN A 208 28.15 15.94 -1.75
CA GLN A 208 27.08 15.97 -2.77
C GLN A 208 26.56 14.56 -3.08
N THR A 209 27.46 13.60 -3.29
CA THR A 209 27.10 12.20 -3.53
C THR A 209 26.46 11.55 -2.29
N GLY A 210 26.88 11.94 -1.08
CA GLY A 210 26.25 11.53 0.17
C GLY A 210 24.79 11.97 0.25
N ARG A 211 24.48 13.20 -0.22
CA ARG A 211 23.09 13.68 -0.31
C ARG A 211 22.27 12.92 -1.36
N TRP A 212 22.85 12.53 -2.50
CA TRP A 212 22.17 11.70 -3.50
C TRP A 212 21.85 10.32 -2.95
N LEU A 213 22.83 9.69 -2.28
CA LEU A 213 22.63 8.39 -1.64
C LEU A 213 21.53 8.42 -0.57
N ALA A 214 21.49 9.48 0.26
CA ALA A 214 20.44 9.66 1.24
C ALA A 214 19.05 9.78 0.59
N ARG A 215 18.93 10.54 -0.51
CA ARG A 215 17.68 10.64 -1.29
C ARG A 215 17.28 9.31 -1.93
N GLY A 216 18.23 8.57 -2.50
CA GLY A 216 17.99 7.24 -3.05
C GLY A 216 17.50 6.25 -1.99
N ARG A 217 17.98 6.34 -0.75
CA ARG A 217 17.49 5.54 0.39
C ARG A 217 16.05 5.91 0.75
N LEU A 218 15.74 7.20 0.84
CA LEU A 218 14.38 7.67 1.13
C LEU A 218 13.37 7.22 0.07
N LEU A 219 13.74 7.20 -1.22
CA LEU A 219 12.90 6.66 -2.27
C LEU A 219 12.65 5.14 -2.07
N ALA A 220 13.70 4.39 -1.68
CA ALA A 220 13.58 2.96 -1.45
C ALA A 220 12.70 2.61 -0.23
N GLU A 221 12.65 3.45 0.80
CA GLU A 221 11.77 3.28 1.96
C GLU A 221 10.27 3.38 1.59
N GLU A 222 9.95 3.97 0.45
CA GLU A 222 8.57 4.07 -0.03
C GLU A 222 8.08 2.83 -0.83
N ILE A 223 8.97 1.92 -1.22
CA ILE A 223 8.66 0.70 -1.99
C ILE A 223 7.55 -0.14 -1.35
N PRO A 224 7.56 -0.45 -0.02
CA PRO A 224 6.50 -1.25 0.59
C PRO A 224 5.12 -0.60 0.46
N SER A 225 5.05 0.74 0.46
CA SER A 225 3.80 1.47 0.30
C SER A 225 3.22 1.36 -1.12
N ILE A 226 4.07 1.37 -2.16
CA ILE A 226 3.64 1.15 -3.55
C ILE A 226 3.06 -0.24 -3.70
N ARG A 227 3.80 -1.25 -3.23
CA ARG A 227 3.39 -2.66 -3.31
C ARG A 227 2.07 -2.89 -2.61
N SER A 228 1.89 -2.36 -1.41
CA SER A 228 0.64 -2.50 -0.65
C SER A 228 -0.54 -1.82 -1.35
N GLN A 229 -0.36 -0.63 -1.92
CA GLN A 229 -1.41 0.10 -2.65
C GLN A 229 -1.76 -0.58 -3.97
N ALA A 230 -0.77 -1.08 -4.71
CA ALA A 230 -0.99 -1.82 -5.95
C ALA A 230 -1.74 -3.14 -5.70
N LEU A 231 -1.40 -3.86 -4.63
CA LEU A 231 -2.13 -5.05 -4.19
C LEU A 231 -3.56 -4.71 -3.77
N GLU A 232 -3.76 -3.60 -3.05
CA GLU A 232 -5.09 -3.14 -2.66
C GLU A 232 -5.95 -2.82 -3.89
N ALA A 233 -5.40 -2.15 -4.91
CA ALA A 233 -6.09 -1.87 -6.16
C ALA A 233 -6.48 -3.16 -6.91
N ARG A 234 -5.59 -4.16 -6.92
CA ARG A 234 -5.83 -5.48 -7.52
C ARG A 234 -6.94 -6.26 -6.80
N VAL A 235 -6.94 -6.23 -5.46
CA VAL A 235 -7.99 -6.88 -4.66
C VAL A 235 -9.32 -6.16 -4.86
N PHE A 236 -9.34 -4.83 -4.85
CA PHE A 236 -10.53 -4.02 -5.07
C PHE A 236 -11.19 -4.30 -6.42
N ALA A 237 -10.39 -4.45 -7.48
CA ALA A 237 -10.91 -4.77 -8.82
C ALA A 237 -11.60 -6.14 -8.91
N LYS A 238 -11.25 -7.10 -8.04
CA LYS A 238 -11.91 -8.41 -7.98
C LYS A 238 -13.29 -8.37 -7.32
N TRP A 239 -13.53 -7.36 -6.47
CA TRP A 239 -14.80 -7.21 -5.75
C TRP A 239 -15.84 -6.39 -6.52
N LEU A 240 -15.43 -5.53 -7.42
CA LEU A 240 -16.30 -4.65 -8.20
C LEU A 240 -16.32 -5.08 -9.67
N PRO A 241 -17.44 -5.59 -10.18
CA PRO A 241 -17.56 -6.03 -11.57
C PRO A 241 -17.42 -4.88 -12.58
N THR A 242 -17.54 -3.63 -12.12
CA THR A 242 -17.35 -2.42 -12.95
C THR A 242 -15.89 -2.07 -13.22
N VAL A 243 -14.96 -2.63 -12.47
CA VAL A 243 -13.52 -2.39 -12.63
C VAL A 243 -12.90 -3.54 -13.41
N ARG A 244 -12.30 -3.24 -14.57
CA ARG A 244 -11.61 -4.26 -15.37
C ARG A 244 -10.42 -4.81 -14.60
N SER A 245 -10.46 -6.08 -14.24
CA SER A 245 -9.37 -6.77 -13.53
C SER A 245 -8.03 -6.72 -14.27
N GLU A 246 -8.06 -6.67 -15.60
CA GLU A 246 -6.89 -6.50 -16.46
C GLU A 246 -6.15 -5.18 -16.20
N ASN A 247 -6.89 -4.10 -15.96
CA ASN A 247 -6.29 -2.80 -15.67
C ASN A 247 -5.60 -2.79 -14.29
N ALA A 248 -6.18 -3.46 -13.32
CA ALA A 248 -5.57 -3.57 -12.00
C ALA A 248 -4.29 -4.43 -12.01
N GLU A 249 -4.26 -5.47 -12.85
CA GLU A 249 -3.07 -6.30 -13.07
C GLU A 249 -1.95 -5.49 -13.75
N LYS A 250 -2.27 -4.74 -14.81
CA LYS A 250 -1.33 -3.82 -15.45
C LYS A 250 -0.77 -2.81 -14.47
N LEU A 251 -1.61 -2.25 -13.60
CA LEU A 251 -1.18 -1.30 -12.58
C LEU A 251 -0.25 -1.93 -11.55
N TYR A 252 -0.52 -3.18 -11.15
CA TYR A 252 0.36 -3.94 -10.27
C TYR A 252 1.74 -4.17 -10.89
N LEU A 253 1.79 -4.63 -12.15
CA LEU A 253 3.05 -4.85 -12.87
C LEU A 253 3.87 -3.56 -13.02
N ARG A 254 3.20 -2.44 -13.26
CA ARG A 254 3.82 -1.10 -13.30
C ARG A 254 4.40 -0.72 -11.93
N GLY A 255 3.70 -1.01 -10.85
CA GLY A 255 4.22 -0.83 -9.50
C GLY A 255 5.52 -1.60 -9.25
N VAL A 256 5.60 -2.85 -9.72
CA VAL A 256 6.80 -3.69 -9.66
C VAL A 256 7.94 -3.10 -10.50
N ALA A 257 7.66 -2.60 -11.70
CA ALA A 257 8.67 -1.98 -12.54
C ALA A 257 9.27 -0.71 -11.89
N VAL A 258 8.43 0.13 -11.28
CA VAL A 258 8.91 1.30 -10.54
C VAL A 258 9.71 0.91 -9.29
N GLU A 259 9.34 -0.17 -8.60
CA GLU A 259 10.14 -0.73 -7.51
C GLU A 259 11.56 -1.09 -8.00
N HIS A 260 11.67 -1.83 -9.11
CA HIS A 260 12.97 -2.18 -9.72
C HIS A 260 13.75 -0.92 -10.11
N THR A 261 13.09 0.07 -10.72
CA THR A 261 13.70 1.35 -11.07
C THR A 261 14.29 2.06 -9.85
N ILE A 262 13.56 2.17 -8.75
CA ILE A 262 14.02 2.82 -7.51
C ILE A 262 15.25 2.09 -6.93
N ILE A 263 15.26 0.76 -6.97
CA ILE A 263 16.41 -0.05 -6.52
C ILE A 263 17.64 0.30 -7.35
N GLN A 264 17.51 0.42 -8.68
CA GLN A 264 18.62 0.78 -9.56
C GLN A 264 19.09 2.23 -9.36
N VAL A 265 18.19 3.17 -9.19
CA VAL A 265 18.53 4.57 -8.87
C VAL A 265 19.33 4.67 -7.56
N ARG A 266 18.97 3.86 -6.56
CA ARG A 266 19.75 3.75 -5.32
C ARG A 266 21.12 3.12 -5.56
N ALA A 267 21.23 2.10 -6.42
CA ALA A 267 22.49 1.47 -6.78
C ALA A 267 23.43 2.46 -7.50
N ILE A 268 22.90 3.25 -8.44
CA ILE A 268 23.62 4.35 -9.10
C ILE A 268 24.14 5.36 -8.07
N SER A 269 23.26 5.81 -7.16
CA SER A 269 23.66 6.76 -6.10
C SER A 269 24.79 6.21 -5.23
N ARG A 270 24.76 4.92 -4.93
CA ARG A 270 25.80 4.25 -4.15
C ARG A 270 27.12 4.17 -4.93
N ALA A 271 27.05 3.78 -6.21
CA ALA A 271 28.24 3.68 -7.06
C ALA A 271 28.94 5.04 -7.21
N LEU A 272 28.18 6.13 -7.42
CA LEU A 272 28.73 7.49 -7.47
C LEU A 272 29.36 7.92 -6.15
N PHE A 273 28.74 7.60 -5.01
CA PHE A 273 29.32 7.85 -3.70
C PHE A 273 30.65 7.11 -3.51
N ASP A 274 30.71 5.85 -3.91
CA ASP A 274 31.93 5.02 -3.82
C ASP A 274 33.04 5.50 -4.80
N ILE A 275 32.65 6.09 -5.96
CA ILE A 275 33.62 6.74 -6.88
C ILE A 275 34.18 8.00 -6.22
N ALA A 276 33.36 8.85 -5.62
CA ALA A 276 33.81 10.06 -4.92
C ALA A 276 34.76 9.76 -3.76
N LEU A 277 34.58 8.63 -3.05
CA LEU A 277 35.48 8.18 -1.98
C LEU A 277 36.86 7.72 -2.47
N ASN A 278 36.94 7.30 -3.74
CA ASN A 278 38.17 6.67 -4.30
C ASN A 278 38.84 7.55 -5.37
N GLY A 279 38.74 8.87 -5.25
CA GLY A 279 39.51 9.79 -6.08
C GLY A 279 38.73 10.46 -7.23
N GLY A 280 37.39 10.26 -7.29
CA GLY A 280 36.56 10.90 -8.30
C GLY A 280 36.49 10.16 -9.64
N LEU A 281 35.99 10.84 -10.67
CA LEU A 281 35.78 10.31 -12.02
C LEU A 281 36.71 11.06 -12.99
N GLU A 282 37.29 10.36 -13.95
CA GLU A 282 38.04 11.00 -15.01
C GLU A 282 37.14 11.84 -15.93
N GLU A 283 37.59 13.03 -16.28
CA GLU A 283 36.85 13.99 -17.13
C GLU A 283 36.45 13.36 -18.48
N ALA A 284 37.31 12.49 -19.01
CA ALA A 284 37.07 11.81 -20.28
C ALA A 284 35.87 10.85 -20.31
N ILE A 285 35.37 10.41 -19.15
CA ILE A 285 34.17 9.53 -19.02
C ILE A 285 33.00 10.25 -18.39
N ALA A 286 33.28 11.37 -17.74
CA ALA A 286 32.21 12.16 -17.09
C ALA A 286 31.11 12.55 -18.06
N ALA A 287 31.45 12.97 -19.27
CA ALA A 287 30.50 13.36 -20.31
C ALA A 287 29.61 12.18 -20.76
N ASP A 288 30.21 11.01 -21.01
CA ASP A 288 29.47 9.82 -21.44
C ASP A 288 28.54 9.33 -20.32
N LEU A 289 29.02 9.31 -19.07
CA LEU A 289 28.23 8.88 -17.93
C LEU A 289 27.08 9.86 -17.63
N ALA A 290 27.33 11.17 -17.76
CA ALA A 290 26.29 12.18 -17.63
C ALA A 290 25.22 12.04 -18.71
N MET A 291 25.59 11.71 -19.95
CA MET A 291 24.66 11.44 -21.04
C MET A 291 23.78 10.23 -20.70
N VAL A 292 24.35 9.14 -20.20
CA VAL A 292 23.62 7.93 -19.77
C VAL A 292 22.62 8.26 -18.66
N LEU A 293 23.02 9.05 -17.66
CA LEU A 293 22.12 9.44 -16.56
C LEU A 293 21.03 10.42 -17.02
N SER A 294 21.34 11.36 -17.95
CA SER A 294 20.38 12.32 -18.45
C SER A 294 19.32 11.68 -19.35
N THR A 295 19.69 10.74 -20.22
CA THR A 295 18.74 9.97 -21.04
C THR A 295 17.83 9.11 -20.17
N ALA A 296 18.37 8.50 -19.09
CA ALA A 296 17.58 7.76 -18.12
C ALA A 296 16.59 8.68 -17.36
N SER A 297 17.05 9.85 -16.95
CA SER A 297 16.19 10.87 -16.31
C SER A 297 15.05 11.29 -17.22
N TYR A 298 15.35 11.60 -18.48
CA TYR A 298 14.35 12.01 -19.48
C TYR A 298 13.31 10.89 -19.69
N ALA A 299 13.73 9.66 -19.90
CA ALA A 299 12.83 8.53 -20.08
C ALA A 299 11.90 8.32 -18.87
N LEU A 300 12.42 8.46 -17.65
CA LEU A 300 11.62 8.36 -16.43
C LEU A 300 10.63 9.52 -16.28
N SER A 301 11.02 10.75 -16.62
CA SER A 301 10.12 11.92 -16.53
C SER A 301 8.96 11.79 -17.52
N VAL A 302 9.22 11.40 -18.77
CA VAL A 302 8.19 11.13 -19.77
C VAL A 302 7.29 9.97 -19.35
N SER A 303 7.87 8.91 -18.77
CA SER A 303 7.08 7.79 -18.22
C SER A 303 6.17 8.24 -17.08
N ALA A 304 6.64 9.08 -16.16
CA ALA A 304 5.86 9.60 -15.05
C ALA A 304 4.67 10.44 -15.54
N GLU A 305 4.87 11.25 -16.57
CA GLU A 305 3.81 12.06 -17.18
C GLU A 305 2.78 11.19 -17.89
N ASN A 306 3.22 10.23 -18.70
CA ASN A 306 2.34 9.28 -19.37
C ASN A 306 1.50 8.47 -18.38
N PHE A 307 2.06 8.05 -17.24
CA PHE A 307 1.32 7.40 -16.17
C PHE A 307 0.19 8.24 -15.60
N LYS A 308 0.36 9.53 -15.58
CA LYS A 308 -0.64 10.45 -15.04
C LYS A 308 -1.81 10.67 -16.00
N PHE A 309 -1.52 10.74 -17.29
CA PHE A 309 -2.54 11.01 -18.33
C PHE A 309 -3.26 9.74 -18.79
N ASP A 310 -2.55 8.67 -19.09
CA ASP A 310 -3.14 7.39 -19.47
C ASP A 310 -2.38 6.23 -18.82
N PRO A 311 -2.79 5.86 -17.60
CA PRO A 311 -2.13 4.80 -16.84
C PRO A 311 -2.24 3.42 -17.47
N TYR A 312 -3.00 3.26 -18.55
CA TYR A 312 -3.22 1.99 -19.23
C TYR A 312 -2.78 2.01 -20.70
N ALA A 313 -2.30 3.15 -21.19
CA ALA A 313 -1.78 3.27 -22.55
C ALA A 313 -0.56 2.37 -22.77
N ARG A 314 -0.42 1.95 -24.02
CA ARG A 314 0.83 1.37 -24.52
C ARG A 314 1.79 2.52 -24.83
N LEU A 315 3.01 2.48 -24.31
CA LEU A 315 4.07 3.31 -24.85
C LEU A 315 4.28 2.93 -26.30
N LYS A 316 3.94 3.83 -27.23
CA LYS A 316 4.00 3.56 -28.66
C LYS A 316 5.42 3.61 -29.22
N ASP A 317 6.27 4.41 -28.62
CA ASP A 317 7.65 4.61 -29.03
C ASP A 317 8.61 4.19 -27.92
N PRO A 318 9.71 3.51 -28.27
CA PRO A 318 10.69 3.07 -27.27
C PRO A 318 11.50 4.28 -26.77
N ILE A 319 10.96 4.99 -25.75
CA ILE A 319 11.70 6.03 -25.00
C ILE A 319 13.03 5.48 -24.47
N THR A 320 13.12 4.17 -24.34
CA THR A 320 14.28 3.42 -23.88
C THR A 320 15.37 3.22 -24.95
N GLY A 321 15.07 3.52 -26.22
CA GLY A 321 16.05 3.39 -27.31
C GLY A 321 17.28 4.30 -27.10
N GLU A 322 17.06 5.56 -26.75
CA GLU A 322 18.13 6.52 -26.47
C GLU A 322 18.95 6.13 -25.24
N MET A 323 18.29 5.61 -24.19
CA MET A 323 18.97 5.09 -23.00
C MET A 323 19.93 3.93 -23.36
N ARG A 324 19.49 3.01 -24.22
CA ARG A 324 20.30 1.86 -24.63
C ARG A 324 21.47 2.31 -25.48
N MET A 325 21.24 3.19 -26.46
CA MET A 325 22.32 3.73 -27.30
C MET A 325 23.36 4.49 -26.48
N SER A 326 22.96 5.34 -25.56
CA SER A 326 23.90 6.07 -24.70
C SER A 326 24.67 5.11 -23.78
N ALA A 327 24.02 4.06 -23.24
CA ALA A 327 24.68 3.06 -22.43
C ALA A 327 25.68 2.21 -23.24
N GLU A 328 25.38 1.87 -24.48
CA GLU A 328 26.28 1.17 -25.39
C GLU A 328 27.48 2.02 -25.74
N GLN A 329 27.30 3.31 -26.05
CA GLN A 329 28.38 4.25 -26.31
C GLN A 329 29.29 4.43 -25.11
N ALA A 330 28.74 4.63 -23.92
CA ALA A 330 29.50 4.74 -22.68
C ALA A 330 30.23 3.44 -22.36
N THR A 331 29.62 2.28 -22.62
CA THR A 331 30.27 0.98 -22.45
C THR A 331 31.53 0.85 -23.36
N ALA A 332 31.37 1.21 -24.64
CA ALA A 332 32.48 1.20 -25.59
C ALA A 332 33.63 2.15 -25.16
N ALA A 333 33.29 3.35 -24.72
CA ALA A 333 34.26 4.34 -24.22
C ALA A 333 34.98 3.82 -22.97
N VAL A 334 34.30 3.20 -22.02
CA VAL A 334 34.91 2.62 -20.81
C VAL A 334 35.80 1.44 -21.15
N ILE A 335 35.38 0.55 -22.06
CA ILE A 335 36.20 -0.59 -22.49
C ILE A 335 37.48 -0.13 -23.22
N SER A 336 37.41 0.90 -24.05
CA SER A 336 38.57 1.42 -24.76
C SER A 336 39.67 1.99 -23.85
N LYS A 337 39.31 2.32 -22.60
CA LYS A 337 40.18 2.91 -21.57
C LYS A 337 40.37 2.00 -20.36
N VAL A 338 40.05 0.73 -20.47
CA VAL A 338 40.06 -0.20 -19.34
C VAL A 338 41.42 -0.29 -18.62
N ASP A 339 42.53 -0.15 -19.36
CA ASP A 339 43.86 -0.18 -18.81
C ASP A 339 44.25 1.07 -18.01
N GLU A 340 43.52 2.19 -18.19
CA GLU A 340 43.70 3.44 -17.47
C GLU A 340 42.96 3.42 -16.11
N PHE A 341 41.97 2.54 -15.93
CA PHE A 341 41.21 2.45 -14.71
C PHE A 341 41.71 1.37 -13.75
N GLY A 342 41.68 1.69 -12.47
CA GLY A 342 41.78 0.64 -11.45
C GLY A 342 40.54 -0.28 -11.52
N GLN A 343 40.73 -1.59 -11.30
CA GLN A 343 39.64 -2.59 -11.36
C GLN A 343 38.39 -2.19 -10.58
N GLY A 344 38.57 -1.54 -9.43
CA GLY A 344 37.43 -1.08 -8.60
C GLY A 344 36.65 0.06 -9.20
N GLN A 345 37.28 0.98 -9.93
CA GLN A 345 36.63 2.11 -10.61
C GLN A 345 35.86 1.62 -11.83
N PHE A 346 36.45 0.77 -12.64
CA PHE A 346 35.79 0.09 -13.76
C PHE A 346 34.51 -0.61 -13.33
N ALA A 347 34.58 -1.42 -12.26
CA ALA A 347 33.40 -2.14 -11.77
C ALA A 347 32.25 -1.21 -11.33
N ARG A 348 32.58 -0.05 -10.72
CA ARG A 348 31.56 0.93 -10.29
C ARG A 348 30.91 1.65 -11.48
N ILE A 349 31.68 2.05 -12.48
CA ILE A 349 31.17 2.66 -13.71
C ILE A 349 30.25 1.67 -14.45
N MET A 350 30.69 0.43 -14.61
CA MET A 350 29.86 -0.61 -15.22
C MET A 350 28.60 -0.91 -14.43
N THR A 351 28.62 -0.76 -13.10
CA THR A 351 27.43 -0.86 -12.27
C THR A 351 26.41 0.24 -12.58
N ILE A 352 26.86 1.48 -12.83
CA ILE A 352 25.98 2.58 -13.22
C ILE A 352 25.33 2.29 -14.57
N ILE A 353 26.13 1.94 -15.58
CA ILE A 353 25.65 1.66 -16.93
C ILE A 353 24.66 0.48 -16.94
N SER A 354 25.02 -0.62 -16.26
CA SER A 354 24.13 -1.79 -16.15
C SER A 354 22.84 -1.47 -15.41
N SER A 355 22.89 -0.62 -14.39
CA SER A 355 21.69 -0.18 -13.66
C SER A 355 20.74 0.62 -14.58
N VAL A 356 21.28 1.45 -15.47
CA VAL A 356 20.48 2.18 -16.46
C VAL A 356 19.84 1.22 -17.48
N LEU A 357 20.54 0.20 -17.94
CA LEU A 357 19.98 -0.83 -18.81
C LEU A 357 18.84 -1.60 -18.12
N VAL A 358 18.99 -1.95 -16.84
CA VAL A 358 17.92 -2.59 -16.06
C VAL A 358 16.71 -1.65 -15.88
N ILE A 359 16.92 -0.34 -15.74
CA ILE A 359 15.84 0.65 -15.75
C ILE A 359 15.13 0.62 -17.10
N ALA A 360 15.87 0.62 -18.22
CA ALA A 360 15.31 0.54 -19.56
C ALA A 360 14.46 -0.74 -19.73
N ASP A 361 14.98 -1.89 -19.32
CA ASP A 361 14.23 -3.16 -19.33
C ASP A 361 12.98 -3.10 -18.48
N SER A 362 13.03 -2.46 -17.31
CA SER A 362 11.88 -2.30 -16.44
C SER A 362 10.80 -1.41 -17.06
N LEU A 363 11.19 -0.35 -17.77
CA LEU A 363 10.28 0.53 -18.51
C LEU A 363 9.66 -0.18 -19.73
N ASP A 364 10.43 -0.96 -20.49
CA ASP A 364 9.94 -1.73 -21.62
C ASP A 364 8.99 -2.85 -21.20
N GLN A 365 9.23 -3.47 -20.04
CA GLN A 365 8.37 -4.48 -19.44
C GLN A 365 6.96 -3.99 -19.10
N ILE A 366 6.73 -2.71 -19.07
CA ILE A 366 5.39 -2.12 -18.98
C ILE A 366 4.61 -2.29 -20.30
N SER A 367 5.31 -2.68 -21.36
CA SER A 367 4.72 -3.02 -22.67
C SER A 367 3.98 -4.37 -22.64
N PRO A 368 2.88 -4.53 -23.43
CA PRO A 368 1.99 -5.70 -23.38
C PRO A 368 2.57 -7.03 -23.91
N ALA A 369 3.83 -7.09 -24.29
CA ALA A 369 4.49 -8.33 -24.67
C ALA A 369 4.61 -9.34 -23.51
N ILE A 370 4.38 -8.93 -22.25
CA ILE A 370 4.47 -9.78 -21.05
C ILE A 370 3.19 -10.58 -20.79
N ARG A 371 2.59 -11.14 -21.80
CA ARG A 371 1.53 -12.13 -21.59
C ARG A 371 2.03 -13.47 -21.04
N LYS A 372 3.34 -13.68 -20.88
CA LYS A 372 3.93 -15.00 -20.59
C LYS A 372 4.97 -15.05 -19.48
N VAL A 373 5.10 -14.03 -18.63
CA VAL A 373 5.93 -14.20 -17.44
C VAL A 373 5.13 -15.02 -16.44
N PRO A 374 5.63 -16.19 -15.99
CA PRO A 374 5.00 -16.93 -14.90
C PRO A 374 4.86 -15.98 -13.72
N THR A 375 3.68 -15.88 -13.14
CA THR A 375 3.47 -15.13 -11.90
C THR A 375 4.53 -15.61 -10.91
N PRO A 376 5.40 -14.73 -10.37
CA PRO A 376 6.36 -15.16 -9.38
C PRO A 376 5.60 -15.90 -8.29
N GLN A 377 5.96 -17.15 -8.05
CA GLN A 377 5.40 -17.91 -6.94
C GLN A 377 5.92 -17.23 -5.67
N GLY A 378 5.16 -16.26 -5.19
CA GLY A 378 5.45 -15.58 -3.93
C GLY A 378 5.41 -16.57 -2.78
N PRO A 379 6.04 -16.25 -1.63
CA PRO A 379 5.94 -17.07 -0.44
C PRO A 379 4.48 -17.34 -0.09
N ALA A 380 4.20 -18.47 0.53
CA ALA A 380 2.84 -18.99 0.79
C ALA A 380 1.86 -17.96 1.41
N SER A 381 2.38 -16.95 2.11
CA SER A 381 1.62 -15.81 2.62
C SER A 381 0.99 -14.92 1.54
N GLN A 382 1.60 -14.81 0.34
CA GLN A 382 1.03 -14.07 -0.79
C GLN A 382 -0.06 -14.85 -1.52
N GLN A 383 0.00 -16.19 -1.51
CA GLN A 383 -1.05 -17.04 -2.08
C GLN A 383 -2.36 -16.93 -1.31
N ILE A 384 -2.31 -16.73 0.00
CA ILE A 384 -3.50 -16.58 0.86
C ILE A 384 -4.24 -15.26 0.54
N LEU A 385 -3.50 -14.18 0.22
CA LEU A 385 -4.06 -12.89 -0.15
C LEU A 385 -4.59 -12.81 -1.59
N SER A 386 -4.20 -13.75 -2.46
CA SER A 386 -4.61 -13.76 -3.87
C SER A 386 -5.89 -14.54 -4.15
N LYS A 387 -6.38 -15.34 -3.19
CA LYS A 387 -7.59 -16.15 -3.36
C LYS A 387 -8.83 -15.32 -3.13
N SER A 388 -9.82 -15.45 -4.03
CA SER A 388 -11.11 -14.79 -3.87
C SER A 388 -11.79 -15.31 -2.58
N PRO A 389 -12.72 -14.55 -1.97
CA PRO A 389 -13.50 -15.03 -0.84
C PRO A 389 -14.24 -16.34 -1.12
N ILE A 390 -14.64 -16.55 -2.38
CA ILE A 390 -15.29 -17.78 -2.84
C ILE A 390 -14.29 -18.96 -2.82
N ASP A 391 -13.04 -18.72 -3.25
CA ASP A 391 -11.99 -19.74 -3.19
C ASP A 391 -11.57 -20.05 -1.74
N GLN A 392 -11.56 -19.02 -0.89
CA GLN A 392 -11.34 -19.19 0.55
C GLN A 392 -12.47 -20.01 1.18
N ALA A 393 -13.73 -19.71 0.85
CA ALA A 393 -14.88 -20.48 1.32
C ALA A 393 -14.82 -21.96 0.89
N LYS A 394 -14.46 -22.26 -0.36
CA LYS A 394 -14.27 -23.62 -0.85
C LYS A 394 -13.14 -24.37 -0.12
N ILE A 395 -12.03 -23.69 0.16
CA ILE A 395 -10.92 -24.29 0.93
C ILE A 395 -11.35 -24.57 2.37
N TRP A 396 -12.14 -23.69 2.97
CA TRP A 396 -12.71 -23.88 4.30
C TRP A 396 -13.70 -25.05 4.33
N GLN A 397 -14.58 -25.13 3.35
CA GLN A 397 -15.51 -26.23 3.22
C GLN A 397 -14.77 -27.57 3.12
N GLN A 398 -13.70 -27.64 2.33
CA GLN A 398 -12.86 -28.84 2.22
C GLN A 398 -12.10 -29.17 3.53
N ARG A 399 -11.64 -28.14 4.26
CA ARG A 399 -10.95 -28.36 5.55
C ARG A 399 -11.91 -28.79 6.65
N LEU A 400 -13.09 -28.18 6.74
CA LEU A 400 -14.15 -28.57 7.67
C LEU A 400 -14.60 -30.00 7.38
N PHE A 401 -14.76 -30.37 6.10
CA PHE A 401 -15.13 -31.71 5.70
C PHE A 401 -14.08 -32.76 6.13
N LYS A 402 -12.78 -32.41 6.11
CA LYS A 402 -11.70 -33.25 6.59
C LYS A 402 -11.64 -33.40 8.11
N LEU A 403 -12.15 -32.44 8.86
CA LEU A 403 -12.17 -32.47 10.33
C LEU A 403 -13.38 -33.22 10.91
N LEU A 404 -14.38 -33.51 10.07
CA LEU A 404 -15.54 -34.28 10.49
C LEU A 404 -15.16 -35.76 10.77
N PRO A 405 -15.64 -36.37 11.88
CA PRO A 405 -15.46 -37.78 12.17
C PRO A 405 -15.96 -38.67 11.03
N ALA A 406 -15.27 -39.77 10.77
CA ALA A 406 -15.55 -40.69 9.66
C ALA A 406 -17.04 -41.11 9.51
N PRO A 407 -17.84 -41.34 10.57
CA PRO A 407 -19.24 -41.70 10.41
C PRO A 407 -20.12 -40.57 9.86
N ILE A 408 -19.79 -39.30 10.12
CA ILE A 408 -20.58 -38.15 9.61
C ILE A 408 -20.23 -37.83 8.17
N ARG A 409 -18.99 -38.09 7.74
CA ARG A 409 -18.53 -37.87 6.37
C ARG A 409 -19.29 -38.70 5.33
N LYS A 410 -19.65 -39.96 5.73
CA LYS A 410 -20.35 -40.94 4.89
C LYS A 410 -21.84 -40.58 4.61
N TYR A 411 -22.42 -39.62 5.35
CA TYR A 411 -23.80 -39.17 5.15
C TYR A 411 -23.87 -37.85 4.33
N LEU A 412 -22.73 -37.24 4.00
CA LEU A 412 -22.64 -35.98 3.30
C LEU A 412 -22.01 -36.12 1.89
N GLU A 413 -21.53 -37.32 1.53
CA GLU A 413 -21.22 -37.77 0.18
C GLU A 413 -22.50 -38.30 -0.51
#